data_152c472a70915fc79e3846947a33ad1a
#
_entry.id   152c472a70915fc79e3846947a33ad1a
#
_cell.length_a   1.000
_cell.length_b   1.000
_cell.length_c   1.000
_cell.angle_alpha   90.00
_cell.angle_beta   90.00
_cell.angle_gamma   90.00
#
_symmetry.space_group_name_H-M   'P 1'
#
loop_
_entity.id
_entity.type
_entity.pdbx_description
1 polymer ?
#
loop_
_entity_poly.entity_id
_entity_poly.type
_entity_poly.pdbx_seq_one_letter_code
_entity_poly.pdbx_strand_id
1 'polypeptide(L)'
;TPKDYDNLKLLLDVLKVPWILAPDEAEKECARMVRHGEAAAVLSEDSDCLAYQSPTFLCKPDFYSNTMRRVSFDKLLNTIDMTPNQFVDFCIMCGTDYNPNIRGLGVCKSFNLMQKFKAIEHLPDKIDVSVLNHEGSRALFSIPDKDETKKQSSLFTGTPDEKELAQFFFTHN
;
A
#
# COMPACT_ATOMS: atom_id res chain seq x y z
N THR A 1 -5.31 -10.35 17.60
CA THR A 1 -4.54 -10.17 18.86
C THR A 1 -3.05 -10.36 18.61
N PRO A 2 -2.12 -9.90 19.49
CA PRO A 2 -0.69 -10.19 19.36
C PRO A 2 -0.39 -11.69 19.17
N LYS A 3 -1.14 -12.56 19.85
CA LYS A 3 -1.01 -14.02 19.74
C LYS A 3 -1.33 -14.51 18.31
N ASP A 4 -2.26 -13.88 17.62
CA ASP A 4 -2.63 -14.29 16.25
C ASP A 4 -1.49 -13.96 15.26
N TYR A 5 -0.80 -12.83 15.45
CA TYR A 5 0.39 -12.49 14.66
C TYR A 5 1.54 -13.46 14.90
N ASP A 6 1.76 -13.89 16.16
CA ASP A 6 2.80 -14.85 16.46
C ASP A 6 2.48 -16.23 15.87
N ASN A 7 1.23 -16.68 15.95
CA ASN A 7 0.78 -17.89 15.31
C ASN A 7 0.91 -17.83 13.77
N LEU A 8 0.61 -16.67 13.16
CA LEU A 8 0.79 -16.47 11.73
C LEU A 8 2.27 -16.58 11.33
N LYS A 9 3.19 -15.96 12.06
CA LYS A 9 4.63 -16.08 11.80
C LYS A 9 5.09 -17.54 11.89
N LEU A 10 4.67 -18.26 12.93
CA LEU A 10 4.97 -19.68 13.09
C LEU A 10 4.43 -20.52 11.91
N LEU A 11 3.21 -20.23 11.46
CA LEU A 11 2.64 -20.91 10.29
C LEU A 11 3.45 -20.64 9.03
N LEU A 12 3.84 -19.38 8.80
CA LEU A 12 4.65 -19.00 7.65
C LEU A 12 6.03 -19.69 7.69
N ASP A 13 6.64 -19.79 8.88
CA ASP A 13 7.91 -20.50 9.07
C ASP A 13 7.77 -22.00 8.73
N VAL A 14 6.71 -22.66 9.19
CA VAL A 14 6.41 -24.07 8.86
C VAL A 14 6.15 -24.25 7.38
N LEU A 15 5.44 -23.29 6.76
CA LEU A 15 5.18 -23.29 5.32
C LEU A 15 6.41 -22.90 4.49
N LYS A 16 7.52 -22.50 5.13
CA LYS A 16 8.74 -21.97 4.48
C LYS A 16 8.41 -20.76 3.59
N VAL A 17 7.40 -19.98 3.97
CA VAL A 17 7.03 -18.72 3.32
C VAL A 17 7.78 -17.58 4.03
N PRO A 18 8.64 -16.85 3.34
CA PRO A 18 9.37 -15.75 3.96
C PRO A 18 8.42 -14.63 4.35
N TRP A 19 8.68 -14.03 5.50
CA TRP A 19 7.96 -12.86 5.99
C TRP A 19 8.94 -11.84 6.57
N ILE A 20 8.52 -10.60 6.58
CA ILE A 20 9.24 -9.50 7.19
C ILE A 20 8.31 -8.69 8.08
N LEU A 21 8.85 -8.14 9.15
CA LEU A 21 8.12 -7.19 9.97
C LEU A 21 8.42 -5.78 9.44
N ALA A 22 7.37 -5.13 8.93
CA ALA A 22 7.50 -3.76 8.48
C ALA A 22 7.88 -2.84 9.66
N PRO A 23 8.79 -1.87 9.46
CA PRO A 23 9.16 -0.91 10.51
C PRO A 23 8.02 0.08 10.82
N ASP A 24 7.09 0.27 9.89
CA ASP A 24 5.97 1.18 9.91
C ASP A 24 4.76 0.49 9.25
N GLU A 25 4.07 1.12 8.31
CA GLU A 25 2.96 0.53 7.57
C GLU A 25 3.42 -0.58 6.61
N ALA A 26 2.70 -1.71 6.60
CA ALA A 26 3.04 -2.85 5.75
C ALA A 26 2.92 -2.51 4.26
N GLU A 27 1.89 -1.74 3.87
CA GLU A 27 1.64 -1.26 2.52
C GLU A 27 2.79 -0.40 2.00
N LYS A 28 3.34 0.46 2.87
CA LYS A 28 4.50 1.31 2.57
C LYS A 28 5.73 0.47 2.29
N GLU A 29 6.01 -0.53 3.14
CA GLU A 29 7.15 -1.43 2.97
C GLU A 29 7.00 -2.29 1.70
N CYS A 30 5.82 -2.83 1.44
CA CYS A 30 5.54 -3.55 0.20
C CYS A 30 5.76 -2.68 -1.04
N ALA A 31 5.27 -1.43 -1.04
CA ALA A 31 5.49 -0.50 -2.14
C ALA A 31 6.98 -0.15 -2.32
N ARG A 32 7.73 0.03 -1.21
CA ARG A 32 9.18 0.23 -1.20
C ARG A 32 9.90 -0.93 -1.89
N MET A 33 9.60 -2.16 -1.49
CA MET A 33 10.23 -3.36 -2.07
C MET A 33 10.03 -3.45 -3.58
N VAL A 34 8.83 -3.12 -4.08
CA VAL A 34 8.57 -3.13 -5.53
C VAL A 34 9.31 -1.99 -6.24
N ARG A 35 9.38 -0.80 -5.65
CA ARG A 35 10.12 0.34 -6.22
C ARG A 35 11.62 0.07 -6.32
N HIS A 36 12.17 -0.66 -5.36
CA HIS A 36 13.60 -1.01 -5.35
C HIS A 36 13.92 -2.32 -6.11
N GLY A 37 12.92 -2.96 -6.73
CA GLY A 37 13.11 -4.20 -7.49
C GLY A 37 13.32 -5.45 -6.64
N GLU A 38 13.04 -5.38 -5.34
CA GLU A 38 13.11 -6.52 -4.42
C GLU A 38 11.90 -7.45 -4.56
N ALA A 39 10.78 -6.91 -5.03
CA ALA A 39 9.57 -7.64 -5.37
C ALA A 39 9.02 -7.19 -6.74
N ALA A 40 8.27 -8.07 -7.42
CA ALA A 40 7.71 -7.79 -8.74
C ALA A 40 6.41 -6.97 -8.67
N ALA A 41 5.62 -7.14 -7.61
CA ALA A 41 4.34 -6.48 -7.41
C ALA A 41 3.93 -6.54 -5.94
N VAL A 42 3.05 -5.64 -5.52
CA VAL A 42 2.30 -5.76 -4.27
C VAL A 42 0.98 -6.48 -4.56
N LEU A 43 0.62 -7.46 -3.75
CA LEU A 43 -0.71 -8.06 -3.72
C LEU A 43 -1.39 -7.65 -2.41
N SER A 44 -2.43 -6.83 -2.50
CA SER A 44 -3.22 -6.37 -1.36
C SER A 44 -4.65 -6.06 -1.78
N GLU A 45 -5.59 -6.08 -0.85
CA GLU A 45 -6.93 -5.51 -1.02
C GLU A 45 -6.95 -4.01 -0.68
N ASP A 46 -5.89 -3.52 -0.04
CA ASP A 46 -5.76 -2.12 0.35
C ASP A 46 -5.21 -1.27 -0.79
N SER A 47 -5.98 -0.27 -1.19
CA SER A 47 -5.62 0.66 -2.27
C SER A 47 -4.57 1.69 -1.87
N ASP A 48 -4.23 1.83 -0.59
CA ASP A 48 -3.20 2.76 -0.11
C ASP A 48 -1.82 2.42 -0.69
N CYS A 49 -1.61 1.17 -1.11
CA CYS A 49 -0.45 0.79 -1.92
C CYS A 49 -0.24 1.69 -3.15
N LEU A 50 -1.32 2.25 -3.73
CA LEU A 50 -1.23 3.20 -4.85
C LEU A 50 -0.83 4.60 -4.36
N ALA A 51 -1.29 5.03 -3.17
CA ALA A 51 -0.85 6.29 -2.57
C ALA A 51 0.64 6.25 -2.21
N TYR A 52 1.15 5.08 -1.80
CA TYR A 52 2.59 4.80 -1.67
C TYR A 52 3.31 4.61 -3.01
N GLN A 53 2.63 4.84 -4.14
CA GLN A 53 3.20 4.81 -5.49
C GLN A 53 3.82 3.47 -5.88
N SER A 54 3.20 2.35 -5.48
CA SER A 54 3.67 1.03 -5.91
C SER A 54 3.62 0.91 -7.43
N PRO A 55 4.72 0.60 -8.12
CA PRO A 55 4.76 0.49 -9.58
C PRO A 55 3.78 -0.52 -10.18
N THR A 56 3.59 -1.64 -9.46
CA THR A 56 2.64 -2.69 -9.85
C THR A 56 1.84 -3.14 -8.64
N PHE A 57 0.54 -2.94 -8.72
CA PHE A 57 -0.42 -3.34 -7.68
C PHE A 57 -1.36 -4.42 -8.22
N LEU A 58 -1.51 -5.50 -7.48
CA LEU A 58 -2.39 -6.62 -7.76
C LEU A 58 -3.48 -6.66 -6.69
N CYS A 59 -4.73 -6.84 -7.11
CA CYS A 59 -5.85 -6.94 -6.18
C CYS A 59 -6.96 -7.83 -6.74
N LYS A 60 -7.94 -8.13 -5.90
CA LYS A 60 -9.13 -8.92 -6.24
C LYS A 60 -8.77 -10.24 -6.92
N PRO A 61 -8.01 -11.13 -6.25
CA PRO A 61 -7.75 -12.46 -6.78
C PRO A 61 -9.06 -13.25 -6.87
N ASP A 62 -9.29 -13.86 -8.02
CA ASP A 62 -10.39 -14.80 -8.23
C ASP A 62 -9.78 -16.19 -8.47
N PHE A 63 -9.87 -17.02 -7.46
CA PHE A 63 -9.30 -18.37 -7.48
C PHE A 63 -10.09 -19.34 -8.37
N TYR A 64 -11.35 -19.03 -8.73
CA TYR A 64 -12.15 -19.85 -9.63
C TYR A 64 -11.74 -19.64 -11.08
N SER A 65 -11.54 -18.40 -11.50
CA SER A 65 -11.12 -18.06 -12.85
C SER A 65 -9.60 -17.96 -13.03
N ASN A 66 -8.82 -18.11 -11.94
CA ASN A 66 -7.37 -17.92 -11.92
C ASN A 66 -6.97 -16.54 -12.47
N THR A 67 -7.72 -15.51 -12.12
CA THR A 67 -7.47 -14.14 -12.56
C THR A 67 -7.31 -13.20 -11.38
N MET A 68 -6.67 -12.06 -11.62
CA MET A 68 -6.60 -10.94 -10.68
C MET A 68 -6.53 -9.63 -11.44
N ARG A 69 -6.85 -8.54 -10.78
CA ARG A 69 -6.69 -7.20 -11.35
C ARG A 69 -5.26 -6.73 -11.16
N ARG A 70 -4.66 -6.21 -12.24
CA ARG A 70 -3.35 -5.57 -12.21
C ARG A 70 -3.51 -4.09 -12.54
N VAL A 71 -2.97 -3.24 -11.66
CA VAL A 71 -2.85 -1.80 -11.87
C VAL A 71 -1.36 -1.47 -12.05
N SER A 72 -1.02 -0.84 -13.16
CA SER A 72 0.28 -0.20 -13.36
C SER A 72 0.15 1.26 -12.95
N PHE A 73 0.96 1.72 -12.01
CA PHE A 73 0.89 3.09 -11.49
C PHE A 73 1.10 4.13 -12.58
N ASP A 74 2.11 3.95 -13.44
CA ASP A 74 2.36 4.87 -14.56
C ASP A 74 1.18 4.95 -15.54
N LYS A 75 0.56 3.79 -15.86
CA LYS A 75 -0.63 3.79 -16.74
C LYS A 75 -1.82 4.46 -16.07
N LEU A 76 -1.99 4.28 -14.76
CA LEU A 76 -3.02 4.97 -14.00
C LEU A 76 -2.81 6.48 -14.08
N LEU A 77 -1.62 6.99 -13.76
CA LEU A 77 -1.30 8.41 -13.80
C LEU A 77 -1.52 9.02 -15.19
N ASN A 78 -1.06 8.34 -16.24
CA ASN A 78 -1.27 8.77 -17.62
C ASN A 78 -2.75 8.82 -17.99
N THR A 79 -3.55 7.86 -17.52
CA THR A 79 -5.00 7.81 -17.81
C THR A 79 -5.76 8.94 -17.13
N ILE A 80 -5.36 9.29 -15.90
CA ILE A 80 -6.04 10.34 -15.12
C ILE A 80 -5.37 11.72 -15.28
N ASP A 81 -4.31 11.84 -16.08
CA ASP A 81 -3.53 13.06 -16.31
C ASP A 81 -3.09 13.73 -14.99
N MET A 82 -2.38 12.97 -14.17
CA MET A 82 -1.82 13.44 -12.90
C MET A 82 -0.35 13.05 -12.75
N THR A 83 0.41 13.90 -12.09
CA THR A 83 1.74 13.53 -11.58
C THR A 83 1.60 12.68 -10.31
N PRO A 84 2.66 11.95 -9.87
CA PRO A 84 2.63 11.21 -8.61
C PRO A 84 2.21 12.05 -7.41
N ASN A 85 2.74 13.27 -7.28
CA ASN A 85 2.40 14.18 -6.17
C ASN A 85 0.94 14.64 -6.24
N GLN A 86 0.42 14.92 -7.43
CA GLN A 86 -1.00 15.27 -7.61
C GLN A 86 -1.92 14.11 -7.26
N PHE A 87 -1.49 12.88 -7.53
CA PHE A 87 -2.25 11.70 -7.14
C PHE A 87 -2.30 11.52 -5.62
N VAL A 88 -1.19 11.74 -4.92
CA VAL A 88 -1.17 11.74 -3.45
C VAL A 88 -2.08 12.84 -2.89
N ASP A 89 -2.01 14.05 -3.42
CA ASP A 89 -2.92 15.15 -3.05
C ASP A 89 -4.39 14.78 -3.28
N PHE A 90 -4.68 14.14 -4.40
CA PHE A 90 -6.01 13.63 -4.68
C PHE A 90 -6.48 12.61 -3.64
N CYS A 91 -5.63 11.64 -3.26
CA CYS A 91 -5.92 10.67 -2.20
C CYS A 91 -6.20 11.39 -0.87
N ILE A 92 -5.36 12.34 -0.47
CA ILE A 92 -5.52 13.14 0.75
C ILE A 92 -6.86 13.90 0.73
N MET A 93 -7.25 14.49 -0.40
CA MET A 93 -8.55 15.15 -0.54
C MET A 93 -9.74 14.20 -0.44
N CYS A 94 -9.58 12.95 -0.82
CA CYS A 94 -10.61 11.92 -0.67
C CYS A 94 -10.76 11.42 0.77
N GLY A 95 -9.78 11.70 1.64
CA GLY A 95 -9.65 11.16 2.98
C GLY A 95 -8.83 9.87 2.98
N THR A 96 -7.97 9.75 3.95
CA THR A 96 -7.09 8.60 4.19
C THR A 96 -7.14 8.23 5.66
N ASP A 97 -6.48 7.17 6.07
CA ASP A 97 -6.37 6.80 7.47
C ASP A 97 -5.64 7.87 8.32
N TYR A 98 -4.91 8.77 7.67
CA TYR A 98 -4.16 9.86 8.32
C TYR A 98 -4.91 11.19 8.39
N ASN A 99 -5.97 11.36 7.59
CA ASN A 99 -6.74 12.60 7.55
C ASN A 99 -8.20 12.39 7.12
N PRO A 100 -9.15 13.14 7.70
CA PRO A 100 -10.51 13.16 7.19
C PRO A 100 -10.59 13.87 5.84
N ASN A 101 -11.64 13.60 5.07
CA ASN A 101 -11.95 14.38 3.87
C ASN A 101 -12.67 15.70 4.22
N ILE A 102 -12.66 16.63 3.29
CA ILE A 102 -13.46 17.88 3.39
C ILE A 102 -14.94 17.54 3.21
N ARG A 103 -15.78 17.99 4.15
CA ARG A 103 -17.23 17.74 4.11
C ARG A 103 -17.83 18.22 2.78
N GLY A 104 -18.52 17.30 2.08
CA GLY A 104 -19.16 17.59 0.77
C GLY A 104 -18.23 17.53 -0.44
N LEU A 105 -16.94 17.22 -0.25
CA LEU A 105 -15.98 16.89 -1.30
C LEU A 105 -15.76 15.38 -1.34
N GLY A 106 -16.54 14.67 -2.15
CA GLY A 106 -16.27 13.26 -2.45
C GLY A 106 -15.33 13.12 -3.64
N VAL A 107 -15.00 11.87 -4.00
CA VAL A 107 -14.01 11.50 -5.01
C VAL A 107 -14.15 12.29 -6.32
N CYS A 108 -15.36 12.37 -6.91
CA CYS A 108 -15.54 13.07 -8.19
C CYS A 108 -15.23 14.57 -8.10
N LYS A 109 -15.62 15.24 -7.01
CA LYS A 109 -15.33 16.66 -6.83
C LYS A 109 -13.84 16.89 -6.56
N SER A 110 -13.23 16.07 -5.73
CA SER A 110 -11.78 16.11 -5.46
C SER A 110 -10.98 15.92 -6.74
N PHE A 111 -11.38 14.95 -7.57
CA PHE A 111 -10.76 14.74 -8.88
C PHE A 111 -10.84 15.98 -9.77
N ASN A 112 -12.03 16.57 -9.94
CA ASN A 112 -12.21 17.76 -10.77
C ASN A 112 -11.43 18.97 -10.25
N LEU A 113 -11.33 19.11 -8.94
CA LEU A 113 -10.52 20.16 -8.31
C LEU A 113 -9.03 19.95 -8.58
N MET A 114 -8.53 18.73 -8.42
CA MET A 114 -7.12 18.40 -8.72
C MET A 114 -6.80 18.58 -10.20
N GLN A 115 -7.71 18.21 -11.10
CA GLN A 115 -7.53 18.47 -12.54
C GLN A 115 -7.39 19.96 -12.84
N LYS A 116 -8.16 20.79 -12.14
CA LYS A 116 -8.19 22.24 -12.38
C LYS A 116 -7.06 23.00 -11.70
N PHE A 117 -6.80 22.71 -10.43
CA PHE A 117 -5.92 23.49 -9.58
C PHE A 117 -4.53 22.86 -9.38
N LYS A 118 -4.40 21.59 -9.66
CA LYS A 118 -3.14 20.82 -9.69
C LYS A 118 -2.42 20.64 -8.33
N ALA A 119 -2.81 21.36 -7.28
CA ALA A 119 -2.26 21.23 -5.92
C ALA A 119 -3.31 21.69 -4.89
N ILE A 120 -3.21 21.16 -3.67
CA ILE A 120 -4.12 21.53 -2.55
C ILE A 120 -3.97 23.01 -2.22
N GLU A 121 -2.75 23.54 -2.26
CA GLU A 121 -2.44 24.95 -1.96
C GLU A 121 -3.04 25.95 -2.95
N HIS A 122 -3.41 25.49 -4.14
CA HIS A 122 -4.01 26.35 -5.16
C HIS A 122 -5.54 26.33 -5.15
N LEU A 123 -6.14 25.61 -4.20
CA LEU A 123 -7.60 25.55 -4.07
C LEU A 123 -8.15 26.93 -3.66
N PRO A 124 -9.39 27.28 -4.08
CA PRO A 124 -10.00 28.53 -3.67
C PRO A 124 -10.16 28.65 -2.15
N ASP A 125 -9.95 29.86 -1.59
CA ASP A 125 -10.01 30.17 -0.14
C ASP A 125 -11.32 29.73 0.54
N LYS A 126 -12.39 29.61 -0.22
CA LYS A 126 -13.69 29.10 0.28
C LYS A 126 -13.69 27.62 0.66
N ILE A 127 -12.65 26.89 0.28
CA ILE A 127 -12.46 25.47 0.62
C ILE A 127 -11.50 25.43 1.81
N ASP A 128 -12.02 25.07 2.98
CA ASP A 128 -11.18 24.91 4.15
C ASP A 128 -10.36 23.61 4.05
N VAL A 129 -9.08 23.76 3.74
CA VAL A 129 -8.12 22.64 3.62
C VAL A 129 -7.41 22.30 4.93
N SER A 130 -7.64 23.06 6.00
CA SER A 130 -6.95 22.87 7.30
C SER A 130 -7.21 21.49 7.89
N VAL A 131 -8.37 20.92 7.63
CA VAL A 131 -8.76 19.58 8.10
C VAL A 131 -7.94 18.44 7.48
N LEU A 132 -7.29 18.70 6.33
CA LEU A 132 -6.56 17.67 5.59
C LEU A 132 -5.19 17.34 6.21
N ASN A 133 -4.60 18.27 6.98
CA ASN A 133 -3.21 18.14 7.43
C ASN A 133 -2.28 17.65 6.30
N HIS A 134 -2.44 18.22 5.10
CA HIS A 134 -1.90 17.66 3.86
C HIS A 134 -0.37 17.59 3.83
N GLU A 135 0.35 18.51 4.49
CA GLU A 135 1.81 18.43 4.60
C GLU A 135 2.23 17.21 5.41
N GLY A 136 1.61 16.99 6.58
CA GLY A 136 1.84 15.81 7.42
C GLY A 136 1.46 14.52 6.69
N SER A 137 0.32 14.49 6.02
CA SER A 137 -0.15 13.33 5.27
C SER A 137 0.77 12.99 4.10
N ARG A 138 1.26 13.99 3.35
CA ARG A 138 2.26 13.78 2.27
C ARG A 138 3.55 13.15 2.80
N ALA A 139 4.03 13.60 3.97
CA ALA A 139 5.23 13.04 4.57
C ALA A 139 5.07 11.55 4.90
N LEU A 140 3.88 11.13 5.34
CA LEU A 140 3.57 9.72 5.61
C LEU A 140 3.57 8.87 4.34
N PHE A 141 3.05 9.40 3.21
CA PHE A 141 3.06 8.69 1.93
C PHE A 141 4.42 8.74 1.21
N SER A 142 5.39 9.46 1.74
CA SER A 142 6.74 9.51 1.15
C SER A 142 7.51 8.24 1.44
N ILE A 143 8.09 7.65 0.38
CA ILE A 143 9.07 6.56 0.48
C ILE A 143 10.44 7.16 0.11
N PRO A 144 11.45 7.10 0.99
CA PRO A 144 12.79 7.54 0.68
C PRO A 144 13.39 6.79 -0.51
N ASP A 145 14.08 7.48 -1.41
CA ASP A 145 14.73 6.85 -2.56
C ASP A 145 15.95 6.00 -2.17
N LYS A 146 16.52 6.27 -1.01
CA LYS A 146 17.62 5.49 -0.45
C LYS A 146 17.21 5.03 0.93
N ASP A 147 16.87 3.77 1.04
CA ASP A 147 16.77 3.11 2.32
C ASP A 147 18.09 2.36 2.55
N GLU A 148 18.86 2.82 3.54
CA GLU A 148 20.03 2.10 4.05
C GLU A 148 19.60 0.91 4.92
N THR A 149 18.32 0.54 4.91
CA THR A 149 17.86 -0.64 5.62
C THR A 149 18.52 -1.86 5.00
N LYS A 150 19.24 -2.54 5.86
CA LYS A 150 20.01 -3.76 5.61
C LYS A 150 19.29 -4.62 4.58
N LYS A 151 19.99 -5.02 3.51
CA LYS A 151 19.61 -6.15 2.65
C LYS A 151 19.15 -7.27 3.56
N GLN A 152 17.85 -7.42 3.68
CA GLN A 152 17.29 -8.56 4.40
C GLN A 152 17.67 -9.79 3.59
N SER A 153 18.28 -10.74 4.26
CA SER A 153 18.74 -12.02 3.72
C SER A 153 17.77 -12.55 2.68
N SER A 154 18.35 -13.09 1.58
CA SER A 154 17.61 -13.75 0.50
C SER A 154 16.32 -14.42 0.99
N LEU A 155 15.18 -13.95 0.48
CA LEU A 155 13.89 -14.55 0.73
C LEU A 155 13.95 -16.00 0.23
N PHE A 156 14.33 -16.92 1.13
CA PHE A 156 14.47 -18.33 0.79
C PHE A 156 13.12 -19.01 0.94
N THR A 157 12.58 -19.52 -0.16
CA THR A 157 11.41 -20.38 -0.16
C THR A 157 11.86 -21.83 -0.10
N GLY A 158 11.54 -22.50 1.00
CA GLY A 158 11.75 -23.95 1.15
C GLY A 158 10.50 -24.74 0.78
N THR A 159 10.61 -26.08 0.81
CA THR A 159 9.46 -26.97 0.72
C THR A 159 8.89 -27.21 2.13
N PRO A 160 7.59 -27.02 2.37
CA PRO A 160 6.98 -27.33 3.67
C PRO A 160 7.19 -28.80 4.07
N ASP A 161 7.39 -29.06 5.36
CA ASP A 161 7.38 -30.42 5.91
C ASP A 161 5.95 -30.74 6.36
N GLU A 162 5.34 -31.78 5.78
CA GLU A 162 3.99 -32.20 6.09
C GLU A 162 3.81 -32.59 7.57
N LYS A 163 4.84 -33.12 8.22
CA LYS A 163 4.78 -33.50 9.63
C LYS A 163 4.79 -32.28 10.54
N GLU A 164 5.67 -31.31 10.26
CA GLU A 164 5.71 -30.02 10.97
C GLU A 164 4.37 -29.29 10.84
N LEU A 165 3.78 -29.31 9.64
CA LEU A 165 2.50 -28.68 9.36
C LEU A 165 1.34 -29.36 10.12
N ALA A 166 1.30 -30.71 10.11
CA ALA A 166 0.31 -31.48 10.88
C ALA A 166 0.43 -31.20 12.39
N GLN A 167 1.64 -31.15 12.92
CA GLN A 167 1.91 -30.84 14.32
C GLN A 167 1.47 -29.42 14.69
N PHE A 168 1.71 -28.44 13.80
CA PHE A 168 1.27 -27.05 14.00
C PHE A 168 -0.25 -26.99 14.19
N PHE A 169 -1.04 -27.60 13.30
CA PHE A 169 -2.50 -27.60 13.41
C PHE A 169 -3.01 -28.37 14.63
N PHE A 170 -2.32 -29.41 15.04
CA PHE A 170 -2.68 -30.16 16.26
C PHE A 170 -2.48 -29.34 17.53
N THR A 171 -1.48 -28.46 17.55
CA THR A 171 -1.11 -27.68 18.75
C THR A 171 -1.84 -26.33 18.85
N HIS A 172 -2.35 -25.79 17.74
CA HIS A 172 -2.91 -24.44 17.66
C HIS A 172 -4.39 -24.41 17.27
N ASN A 173 -5.09 -25.54 17.38
CA ASN A 173 -6.56 -25.64 17.27
C ASN A 173 -7.27 -25.25 18.56
#